data_298d97f0e9c7d04249ebf912006ac97d
#
_entry.id   298d97f0e9c7d04249ebf912006ac97d
#
_cell.length_a   1.000
_cell.length_b   1.000
_cell.length_c   1.000
_cell.angle_alpha   90.00
_cell.angle_beta   90.00
_cell.angle_gamma   90.00
#
_symmetry.space_group_name_H-M   'P 1'
#
loop_
_entity.id
_entity.type
_entity.pdbx_description
1 polymer ?
#
loop_
_entity_poly.entity_id
_entity_poly.type
_entity_poly.pdbx_seq_one_letter_code
_entity_poly.pdbx_strand_id
1 'polypeptide(L)' 'MSKYQALWEYIGTRSEPSFRLTFEEIRQLAGLEIDHSFLTFKKELGQYGYTVGKISLKAQTVEFLKV' A
#
# COMPACT_ATOMS: atom_id res chain seq x y z
N MET A 1 -8.08 -14.48 3.03
CA MET A 1 -8.09 -13.03 2.86
C MET A 1 -6.88 -12.41 3.54
N SER A 2 -6.32 -11.41 2.89
CA SER A 2 -5.19 -10.68 3.45
C SER A 2 -5.67 -9.65 4.46
N LYS A 3 -4.89 -9.42 5.50
CA LYS A 3 -5.21 -8.37 6.48
C LYS A 3 -5.07 -6.97 5.87
N TYR A 4 -4.48 -6.87 4.67
CA TYR A 4 -4.33 -5.59 3.97
C TYR A 4 -5.36 -5.40 2.86
N GLN A 5 -6.36 -6.26 2.77
CA GLN A 5 -7.30 -6.22 1.66
C GLN A 5 -8.00 -4.87 1.53
N ALA A 6 -8.41 -4.27 2.65
CA ALA A 6 -9.09 -2.97 2.60
C ALA A 6 -8.17 -1.90 2.02
N LEU A 7 -6.88 -1.95 2.34
CA LEU A 7 -5.90 -1.03 1.78
C LEU A 7 -5.73 -1.26 0.29
N TRP A 8 -5.61 -2.53 -0.13
CA TRP A 8 -5.44 -2.85 -1.56
C TRP A 8 -6.64 -2.39 -2.38
N GLU A 9 -7.84 -2.57 -1.84
CA GLU A 9 -9.05 -2.14 -2.54
C GLU A 9 -9.09 -0.63 -2.70
N TYR A 10 -8.71 0.10 -1.66
CA TYR A 10 -8.62 1.56 -1.75
C TYR A 10 -7.64 1.99 -2.84
N ILE A 11 -6.45 1.38 -2.84
CA ILE A 11 -5.42 1.71 -3.84
C ILE A 11 -5.93 1.41 -5.24
N GLY A 12 -6.65 0.31 -5.40
CA GLY A 12 -7.20 -0.08 -6.70
C GLY A 12 -8.23 0.89 -7.25
N THR A 13 -8.81 1.74 -6.40
CA THR A 13 -9.77 2.75 -6.88
C THR A 13 -9.07 4.02 -7.38
N ARG A 14 -7.76 4.16 -7.11
CA ARG A 14 -7.01 5.32 -7.57
C ARG A 14 -6.68 5.17 -9.04
N SER A 15 -6.55 6.32 -9.73
CA SER A 15 -6.23 6.30 -11.16
C SER A 15 -4.89 6.99 -11.47
N GLU A 16 -4.20 7.48 -10.44
CA GLU A 16 -2.92 8.15 -10.64
C GLU A 16 -1.85 7.16 -11.07
N PRO A 17 -0.89 7.58 -11.92
CA PRO A 17 0.22 6.69 -12.30
C PRO A 17 1.15 6.39 -11.12
N SER A 18 1.21 7.29 -10.14
CA SER A 18 1.94 7.04 -8.90
C SER A 18 1.40 7.95 -7.80
N PHE A 19 1.55 7.52 -6.56
CA PHE A 19 1.18 8.33 -5.41
C PHE A 19 1.85 7.76 -4.17
N ARG A 20 1.83 8.53 -3.09
CA ARG A 20 2.41 8.10 -1.81
C ARG A 20 1.36 8.17 -0.73
N LEU A 21 1.47 7.25 0.23
CA LEU A 21 0.66 7.26 1.44
C LEU A 21 1.62 7.27 2.63
N THR A 22 1.27 8.01 3.68
CA THR A 22 2.04 7.96 4.92
C THR A 22 1.71 6.67 5.66
N PHE A 23 2.60 6.28 6.59
CA PHE A 23 2.33 5.11 7.44
C PHE A 23 1.03 5.30 8.22
N GLU A 24 0.75 6.56 8.65
CA GLU A 24 -0.48 6.86 9.36
C GLU A 24 -1.70 6.64 8.48
N GLU A 25 -1.64 7.09 7.24
CA GLU A 25 -2.74 6.88 6.29
C GLU A 25 -2.96 5.39 6.04
N ILE A 26 -1.88 4.64 5.90
CA ILE A 26 -1.98 3.20 5.68
C ILE A 26 -2.61 2.54 6.90
N ARG A 27 -2.21 2.94 8.09
CA ARG A 27 -2.79 2.40 9.31
C ARG A 27 -4.29 2.65 9.38
N GLN A 28 -4.73 3.85 9.01
CA GLN A 28 -6.15 4.18 9.03
C GLN A 28 -6.92 3.39 7.98
N LEU A 29 -6.35 3.22 6.80
CA LEU A 29 -7.02 2.51 5.71
C LEU A 29 -7.05 1.00 5.94
N ALA A 30 -5.96 0.44 6.44
CA ALA A 30 -5.85 -0.99 6.65
C ALA A 30 -6.43 -1.44 7.99
N GLY A 31 -6.55 -0.50 8.94
CA GLY A 31 -7.00 -0.84 10.28
C GLY A 31 -5.94 -1.48 11.16
N LEU A 32 -4.68 -1.46 10.71
CA LEU A 32 -3.56 -2.02 11.46
C LEU A 32 -2.27 -1.36 11.00
N GLU A 33 -1.23 -1.46 11.84
CA GLU A 33 0.05 -0.86 11.52
C GLU A 33 0.81 -1.71 10.50
N ILE A 34 1.62 -1.02 9.70
CA ILE A 34 2.49 -1.68 8.72
C ILE A 34 3.60 -2.43 9.48
N ASP A 35 3.88 -3.67 9.08
CA ASP A 35 4.91 -4.49 9.69
C ASP A 35 5.57 -5.38 8.63
N HIS A 36 6.32 -6.39 9.06
CA HIS A 36 7.01 -7.27 8.12
C HIS A 36 6.06 -7.97 7.15
N SER A 37 4.83 -8.24 7.57
CA SER A 37 3.88 -8.91 6.70
C SER A 37 3.47 -8.06 5.51
N PHE A 38 3.63 -6.74 5.60
CA PHE A 38 3.37 -5.86 4.46
C PHE A 38 4.23 -6.28 3.26
N LEU A 39 5.50 -6.58 3.50
CA LEU A 39 6.40 -6.99 2.41
C LEU A 39 6.00 -8.33 1.82
N THR A 40 5.40 -9.19 2.64
CA THR A 40 4.91 -10.49 2.16
C THR A 40 3.64 -10.32 1.32
N PHE A 41 2.71 -9.49 1.80
CA PHE A 41 1.41 -9.36 1.16
C PHE A 41 1.37 -8.35 0.02
N LYS A 42 2.41 -7.54 -0.16
CA LYS A 42 2.41 -6.52 -1.21
C LYS A 42 2.24 -7.11 -2.62
N LYS A 43 2.56 -8.38 -2.79
CA LYS A 43 2.39 -9.04 -4.08
C LYS A 43 0.93 -9.09 -4.51
N GLU A 44 0.01 -9.09 -3.55
CA GLU A 44 -1.41 -9.12 -3.85
C GLU A 44 -1.87 -7.84 -4.54
N LEU A 45 -1.14 -6.74 -4.32
CA LEU A 45 -1.49 -5.46 -4.90
C LEU A 45 -1.47 -5.48 -6.43
N GLY A 46 -0.68 -6.35 -7.02
CA GLY A 46 -0.63 -6.48 -8.48
C GLY A 46 -1.99 -6.80 -9.08
N GLN A 47 -2.84 -7.48 -8.34
CA GLN A 47 -4.20 -7.81 -8.81
C GLN A 47 -5.08 -6.57 -8.91
N TYR A 48 -4.68 -5.49 -8.25
CA TYR A 48 -5.42 -4.23 -8.24
C TYR A 48 -4.80 -3.18 -9.16
N GLY A 49 -3.76 -3.58 -9.91
CA GLY A 49 -3.15 -2.71 -10.91
C GLY A 49 -2.06 -1.80 -10.40
N TYR A 50 -1.53 -2.07 -9.20
CA TYR A 50 -0.46 -1.27 -8.61
C TYR A 50 0.63 -2.15 -8.05
N THR A 51 1.78 -1.56 -7.80
CA THR A 51 2.89 -2.23 -7.13
C THR A 51 3.50 -1.25 -6.12
N VAL A 52 4.17 -1.81 -5.11
CA VAL A 52 4.87 -0.99 -4.12
C VAL A 52 6.21 -0.57 -4.69
N GLY A 53 6.46 0.74 -4.70
CA GLY A 53 7.74 1.29 -5.10
C GLY A 53 8.65 1.50 -3.90
N LYS A 54 9.07 2.74 -3.67
CA LYS A 54 10.01 3.05 -2.61
C LYS A 54 9.31 3.19 -1.27
N ILE A 55 9.90 2.59 -0.23
CA ILE A 55 9.45 2.76 1.15
C ILE A 55 10.50 3.63 1.85
N SER A 56 10.06 4.75 2.42
CA SER A 56 10.93 5.66 3.14
C SER A 56 10.62 5.58 4.62
N LEU A 57 11.54 5.01 5.38
CA LEU A 57 11.38 4.96 6.84
C LEU A 57 11.55 6.33 7.46
N LYS A 58 12.41 7.16 6.86
CA LYS A 58 12.67 8.50 7.36
C LYS A 58 11.44 9.40 7.21
N ALA A 59 10.81 9.37 6.04
CA ALA A 59 9.62 10.16 5.77
C ALA A 59 8.34 9.45 6.20
N GLN A 60 8.45 8.16 6.54
CA GLN A 60 7.31 7.32 6.90
C GLN A 60 6.25 7.31 5.80
N THR A 61 6.71 7.06 4.58
CA THR A 61 5.83 7.00 3.41
C THR A 61 6.11 5.75 2.59
N VAL A 62 5.11 5.34 1.83
CA VAL A 62 5.23 4.24 0.88
C VAL A 62 4.72 4.75 -0.46
N GLU A 63 5.52 4.53 -1.50
CA GLU A 63 5.16 4.91 -2.87
C GLU A 63 4.47 3.75 -3.56
N PHE A 64 3.41 4.06 -4.27
CA PHE A 64 2.67 3.09 -5.08
C PHE A 64 2.74 3.50 -6.54
N LEU A 65 3.03 2.53 -7.41
CA LEU A 65 3.21 2.77 -8.84
C LEU A 65 2.20 1.92 -9.60
N LYS A 66 1.54 2.54 -10.57
CA LYS A 66 0.60 1.83 -11.43
C LYS A 66 1.36 0.93 -12.39
N VAL A 67 0.94 -0.32 -12.51
CA VAL A 67 1.52 -1.27 -13.46
C VAL A 67 0.83 -1.21 -14.81
#